data_c456d96b9e6e0252856af34ddc0ddbb4
#
_entry.id   c456d96b9e6e0252856af34ddc0ddbb4
#
_cell.length_a   1.000
_cell.length_b   1.000
_cell.length_c   1.000
_cell.angle_alpha   90.00
_cell.angle_beta   90.00
_cell.angle_gamma   90.00
#
_symmetry.space_group_name_H-M   'P 1'
#
loop_
_entity.id
_entity.type
_entity.pdbx_description
1 polymer ?
#
loop_
_entity_poly.entity_id
_entity_poly.type
_entity_poly.pdbx_seq_one_letter_code
_entity_poly.pdbx_strand_id
1 'polypeptide(L)'
;EHMIEAIRLCAIWKLNPADFSDPRNIVVAGMGGSAIAGDLARSLLTPTLLVPFSVHRHYILPEYVDDESLVISSSYSGNTDETIAATEDALRRKAMIAAISTGGLLKDICELNEIPLCQIPEGLQPRAALGYSFACLMLFCEKIGLIKDYEEEIRQTIAGLQKYREVYIEDNPVQSNT
;
A
#
# COMPACT_ATOMS: atom_id res chain seq x y z
N GLU A 1 -7.65 14.57 2.96
CA GLU A 1 -7.26 14.29 4.35
C GLU A 1 -6.42 13.01 4.45
N HIS A 2 -6.92 11.85 3.98
CA HIS A 2 -6.25 10.54 4.11
C HIS A 2 -4.81 10.54 3.55
N MET A 3 -4.59 11.11 2.37
CA MET A 3 -3.25 11.18 1.77
C MET A 3 -2.29 12.10 2.55
N ILE A 4 -2.80 13.20 3.13
CA ILE A 4 -2.00 14.09 3.98
C ILE A 4 -1.54 13.35 5.24
N GLU A 5 -2.45 12.60 5.83
CA GLU A 5 -2.14 11.82 7.03
C GLU A 5 -1.21 10.64 6.70
N ALA A 6 -1.38 10.00 5.54
CA ALA A 6 -0.47 8.97 5.07
C ALA A 6 0.98 9.46 4.94
N ILE A 7 1.21 10.69 4.47
CA ILE A 7 2.55 11.31 4.44
C ILE A 7 3.15 11.36 5.86
N ARG A 8 2.35 11.79 6.85
CA ARG A 8 2.81 11.86 8.24
C ARG A 8 3.13 10.48 8.82
N LEU A 9 2.26 9.50 8.57
CA LEU A 9 2.45 8.12 9.01
C LEU A 9 3.71 7.50 8.40
N CYS A 10 3.93 7.70 7.11
CA CYS A 10 5.11 7.19 6.42
C CYS A 10 6.41 7.88 6.89
N ALA A 11 6.35 9.15 7.28
CA ALA A 11 7.51 9.86 7.84
C ALA A 11 8.00 9.23 9.16
N ILE A 12 7.08 8.73 9.99
CA ILE A 12 7.39 8.09 11.28
C ILE A 12 7.50 6.55 11.18
N TRP A 13 7.20 5.98 10.02
CA TRP A 13 7.30 4.53 9.79
C TRP A 13 8.74 4.07 9.92
N LYS A 14 8.98 3.29 10.97
CA LYS A 14 10.31 2.74 11.27
C LYS A 14 10.58 1.56 10.36
N LEU A 15 11.45 1.76 9.39
CA LEU A 15 12.00 0.72 8.54
C LEU A 15 13.43 1.10 8.14
N ASN A 16 14.26 0.11 7.89
CA ASN A 16 15.57 0.30 7.30
C ASN A 16 15.47 0.03 5.79
N PRO A 17 15.67 1.03 4.91
CA PRO A 17 15.59 0.83 3.46
C PRO A 17 16.52 -0.26 2.92
N ALA A 18 17.65 -0.51 3.59
CA ALA A 18 18.61 -1.54 3.17
C ALA A 18 18.04 -2.96 3.26
N ASP A 19 17.02 -3.21 4.10
CA ASP A 19 16.37 -4.51 4.24
C ASP A 19 15.45 -4.83 3.03
N PHE A 20 15.26 -3.86 2.12
CA PHE A 20 14.42 -3.95 0.94
C PHE A 20 15.19 -3.65 -0.36
N SER A 21 16.51 -3.82 -0.35
CA SER A 21 17.35 -3.47 -1.49
C SER A 21 17.21 -4.49 -2.63
N ASP A 22 17.13 -3.94 -3.86
CA ASP A 22 17.19 -4.71 -5.11
C ASP A 22 16.21 -5.91 -5.23
N PRO A 23 14.92 -5.76 -4.91
CA PRO A 23 13.98 -6.85 -5.07
C PRO A 23 13.86 -7.28 -6.53
N ARG A 24 13.86 -8.59 -6.79
CA ARG A 24 13.69 -9.15 -8.14
C ARG A 24 12.26 -8.95 -8.66
N ASN A 25 11.29 -8.91 -7.79
CA ASN A 25 9.88 -8.65 -8.08
C ASN A 25 9.15 -8.10 -6.85
N ILE A 26 8.00 -7.48 -7.10
CA ILE A 26 7.13 -6.91 -6.06
C ILE A 26 5.75 -7.56 -6.14
N VAL A 27 5.24 -8.02 -5.01
CA VAL A 27 3.92 -8.60 -4.88
C VAL A 27 3.14 -7.87 -3.80
N VAL A 28 2.05 -7.20 -4.15
CA VAL A 28 1.11 -6.65 -3.17
C VAL A 28 0.06 -7.71 -2.88
N ALA A 29 0.10 -8.28 -1.68
CA ALA A 29 -0.89 -9.24 -1.21
C ALA A 29 -2.02 -8.52 -0.48
N GLY A 30 -3.27 -8.63 -0.99
CA GLY A 30 -4.42 -7.96 -0.40
C GLY A 30 -5.72 -8.28 -1.11
N MET A 31 -6.84 -7.89 -0.49
CA MET A 31 -8.19 -8.09 -1.01
C MET A 31 -8.96 -6.76 -1.11
N GLY A 32 -10.03 -6.74 -1.91
CA GLY A 32 -10.93 -5.59 -2.00
C GLY A 32 -10.23 -4.26 -2.20
N GLY A 33 -10.52 -3.27 -1.34
CA GLY A 33 -9.93 -1.93 -1.39
C GLY A 33 -8.41 -1.91 -1.26
N SER A 34 -7.83 -2.79 -0.44
CA SER A 34 -6.38 -2.91 -0.29
C SER A 34 -5.70 -3.41 -1.58
N ALA A 35 -6.31 -4.38 -2.27
CA ALA A 35 -5.82 -4.85 -3.56
C ALA A 35 -5.98 -3.80 -4.67
N ILE A 36 -7.06 -2.99 -4.65
CA ILE A 36 -7.26 -1.89 -5.61
C ILE A 36 -6.14 -0.84 -5.47
N ALA A 37 -5.68 -0.55 -4.26
CA ALA A 37 -4.52 0.32 -4.04
C ALA A 37 -3.27 -0.22 -4.77
N GLY A 38 -3.06 -1.53 -4.71
CA GLY A 38 -2.01 -2.22 -5.46
C GLY A 38 -2.19 -2.13 -6.98
N ASP A 39 -3.41 -2.29 -7.49
CA ASP A 39 -3.68 -2.15 -8.94
C ASP A 39 -3.43 -0.73 -9.46
N LEU A 40 -3.81 0.29 -8.69
CA LEU A 40 -3.52 1.68 -9.01
C LEU A 40 -2.00 1.93 -9.03
N ALA A 41 -1.28 1.47 -8.00
CA ALA A 41 0.16 1.57 -7.95
C ALA A 41 0.82 0.87 -9.14
N ARG A 42 0.40 -0.37 -9.44
CA ARG A 42 0.88 -1.11 -10.61
C ARG A 42 0.67 -0.33 -11.91
N SER A 43 -0.52 0.22 -12.11
CA SER A 43 -0.85 0.98 -13.32
C SER A 43 0.05 2.20 -13.50
N LEU A 44 0.37 2.91 -12.41
CA LEU A 44 1.22 4.08 -12.44
C LEU A 44 2.71 3.72 -12.59
N LEU A 45 3.16 2.65 -11.93
CA LEU A 45 4.57 2.29 -11.84
C LEU A 45 5.06 1.44 -13.03
N THR A 46 4.18 0.70 -13.71
CA THR A 46 4.54 -0.18 -14.84
C THR A 46 5.43 0.50 -15.89
N PRO A 47 5.22 1.78 -16.28
CA PRO A 47 6.07 2.42 -17.30
C PRO A 47 7.50 2.72 -16.85
N THR A 48 7.76 2.79 -15.54
CA THR A 48 9.02 3.30 -14.98
C THR A 48 9.75 2.28 -14.10
N LEU A 49 9.03 1.32 -13.56
CA LEU A 49 9.60 0.33 -12.65
C LEU A 49 10.41 -0.72 -13.42
N LEU A 50 11.62 -1.01 -12.96
CA LEU A 50 12.53 -1.95 -13.61
C LEU A 50 12.27 -3.42 -13.26
N VAL A 51 11.41 -3.66 -12.26
CA VAL A 51 11.08 -5.01 -11.78
C VAL A 51 9.59 -5.30 -11.93
N PRO A 52 9.19 -6.57 -12.12
CA PRO A 52 7.78 -6.95 -12.17
C PRO A 52 7.03 -6.55 -10.90
N PHE A 53 5.84 -5.94 -11.08
CA PHE A 53 4.93 -5.58 -10.00
C PHE A 53 3.59 -6.30 -10.20
N SER A 54 3.17 -7.10 -9.23
CA SER A 54 1.93 -7.87 -9.28
C SER A 54 1.04 -7.63 -8.07
N VAL A 55 -0.26 -7.88 -8.23
CA VAL A 55 -1.25 -7.82 -7.14
C VAL A 55 -1.85 -9.20 -6.96
N HIS A 56 -1.71 -9.74 -5.77
CA HIS A 56 -2.09 -11.09 -5.40
C HIS A 56 -3.32 -11.11 -4.50
N ARG A 57 -4.30 -11.96 -4.85
CA ARG A 57 -5.61 -12.06 -4.18
C ARG A 57 -5.95 -13.50 -3.76
N HIS A 58 -4.96 -14.27 -3.41
CA HIS A 58 -5.12 -15.68 -3.04
C HIS A 58 -4.33 -16.01 -1.77
N TYR A 59 -4.58 -17.19 -1.21
CA TYR A 59 -3.94 -17.69 0.02
C TYR A 59 -2.46 -18.06 -0.17
N ILE A 60 -2.09 -18.57 -1.35
CA ILE A 60 -0.75 -19.09 -1.65
C ILE A 60 -0.11 -18.17 -2.68
N LEU A 61 1.08 -17.67 -2.38
CA LEU A 61 1.86 -16.83 -3.28
C LEU A 61 2.30 -17.59 -4.53
N PRO A 62 2.49 -16.87 -5.67
CA PRO A 62 3.04 -17.49 -6.87
C PRO A 62 4.40 -18.15 -6.61
N GLU A 63 4.72 -19.21 -7.34
CA GLU A 63 5.95 -19.99 -7.17
C GLU A 63 7.24 -19.21 -7.43
N TYR A 64 7.16 -18.07 -8.15
CA TYR A 64 8.32 -17.22 -8.38
C TYR A 64 8.70 -16.34 -7.18
N VAL A 65 7.87 -16.33 -6.13
CA VAL A 65 8.17 -15.58 -4.91
C VAL A 65 9.17 -16.36 -4.06
N ASP A 66 10.28 -15.73 -3.75
CA ASP A 66 11.42 -16.28 -3.02
C ASP A 66 12.04 -15.22 -2.07
N ASP A 67 13.24 -15.45 -1.61
CA ASP A 67 13.99 -14.56 -0.70
C ASP A 67 14.51 -13.26 -1.36
N GLU A 68 14.47 -13.17 -2.69
CA GLU A 68 14.75 -11.94 -3.46
C GLU A 68 13.47 -11.18 -3.84
N SER A 69 12.31 -11.62 -3.37
CA SER A 69 11.01 -11.01 -3.64
C SER A 69 10.60 -10.05 -2.52
N LEU A 70 9.94 -8.93 -2.90
CA LEU A 70 9.30 -8.03 -1.95
C LEU A 70 7.80 -8.31 -1.91
N VAL A 71 7.29 -8.71 -0.75
CA VAL A 71 5.84 -8.88 -0.50
C VAL A 71 5.34 -7.74 0.39
N ILE A 72 4.36 -6.99 -0.11
CA ILE A 72 3.70 -5.92 0.64
C ILE A 72 2.31 -6.41 1.04
N SER A 73 2.16 -6.79 2.31
CA SER A 73 0.90 -7.29 2.88
C SER A 73 -0.01 -6.12 3.22
N SER A 74 -1.13 -5.97 2.48
CA SER A 74 -2.06 -4.87 2.65
C SER A 74 -3.45 -5.39 3.05
N SER A 75 -3.86 -5.12 4.29
CA SER A 75 -5.18 -5.45 4.80
C SER A 75 -5.68 -4.36 5.72
N TYR A 76 -6.76 -3.66 5.34
CA TYR A 76 -7.32 -2.60 6.17
C TYR A 76 -7.70 -3.12 7.55
N SER A 77 -8.48 -4.20 7.65
CA SER A 77 -8.89 -4.80 8.93
C SER A 77 -7.76 -5.53 9.65
N GLY A 78 -6.72 -5.95 8.93
CA GLY A 78 -5.67 -6.82 9.43
C GLY A 78 -6.11 -8.28 9.68
N ASN A 79 -7.34 -8.63 9.32
CA ASN A 79 -7.92 -9.95 9.57
C ASN A 79 -8.41 -10.65 8.29
N THR A 80 -7.91 -10.24 7.14
CA THR A 80 -8.26 -10.85 5.85
C THR A 80 -7.48 -12.16 5.69
N ASP A 81 -8.17 -13.29 5.66
CA ASP A 81 -7.57 -14.63 5.67
C ASP A 81 -6.56 -14.84 4.55
N GLU A 82 -6.89 -14.38 3.32
CA GLU A 82 -6.00 -14.49 2.17
C GLU A 82 -4.70 -13.69 2.38
N THR A 83 -4.80 -12.50 2.94
CA THR A 83 -3.61 -11.65 3.19
C THR A 83 -2.76 -12.24 4.31
N ILE A 84 -3.38 -12.76 5.35
CA ILE A 84 -2.69 -13.44 6.45
C ILE A 84 -1.92 -14.66 5.91
N ALA A 85 -2.60 -15.55 5.18
CA ALA A 85 -1.99 -16.75 4.62
C ALA A 85 -0.85 -16.43 3.65
N ALA A 86 -1.03 -15.41 2.78
CA ALA A 86 0.02 -14.94 1.89
C ALA A 86 1.23 -14.37 2.67
N THR A 87 1.00 -13.66 3.79
CA THR A 87 2.08 -13.15 4.65
C THR A 87 2.86 -14.28 5.31
N GLU A 88 2.16 -15.29 5.83
CA GLU A 88 2.79 -16.49 6.39
C GLU A 88 3.56 -17.30 5.34
N ASP A 89 3.05 -17.36 4.10
CA ASP A 89 3.75 -17.99 2.98
C ASP A 89 5.04 -17.22 2.62
N ALA A 90 4.96 -15.87 2.59
CA ALA A 90 6.13 -15.01 2.38
C ALA A 90 7.20 -15.22 3.45
N LEU A 91 6.81 -15.33 4.73
CA LEU A 91 7.72 -15.65 5.84
C LEU A 91 8.43 -16.98 5.64
N ARG A 92 7.68 -18.04 5.25
CA ARG A 92 8.26 -19.37 4.99
C ARG A 92 9.27 -19.34 3.85
N ARG A 93 9.06 -18.50 2.85
CA ARG A 93 9.92 -18.31 1.68
C ARG A 93 11.06 -17.33 1.93
N LYS A 94 11.08 -16.69 3.12
CA LYS A 94 12.06 -15.68 3.53
C LYS A 94 12.05 -14.42 2.65
N ALA A 95 10.93 -14.12 2.03
CA ALA A 95 10.77 -12.90 1.24
C ALA A 95 10.96 -11.65 2.11
N MET A 96 11.36 -10.55 1.51
CA MET A 96 11.32 -9.23 2.15
C MET A 96 9.85 -8.85 2.35
N ILE A 97 9.46 -8.46 3.57
CA ILE A 97 8.04 -8.20 3.87
C ILE A 97 7.88 -6.83 4.52
N ALA A 98 6.89 -6.07 4.03
CA ALA A 98 6.37 -4.89 4.70
C ALA A 98 4.84 -5.00 4.78
N ALA A 99 4.21 -4.28 5.73
CA ALA A 99 2.76 -4.36 5.88
C ALA A 99 2.10 -2.98 6.03
N ILE A 100 0.84 -2.90 5.58
CA ILE A 100 -0.04 -1.74 5.74
C ILE A 100 -1.36 -2.22 6.31
N SER A 101 -1.74 -1.78 7.52
CA SER A 101 -2.97 -2.22 8.20
C SER A 101 -3.40 -1.25 9.28
N THR A 102 -4.65 -1.35 9.75
CA THR A 102 -5.07 -0.67 10.99
C THR A 102 -4.64 -1.44 12.24
N GLY A 103 -4.46 -2.77 12.14
CA GLY A 103 -4.16 -3.64 13.27
C GLY A 103 -4.48 -5.10 12.97
N GLY A 104 -5.20 -5.76 13.89
CA GLY A 104 -5.65 -7.14 13.75
C GLY A 104 -4.51 -8.16 13.77
N LEU A 105 -4.80 -9.39 13.34
CA LEU A 105 -3.84 -10.50 13.33
C LEU A 105 -2.59 -10.18 12.49
N LEU A 106 -2.73 -9.40 11.41
CA LEU A 106 -1.59 -8.97 10.61
C LEU A 106 -0.57 -8.16 11.43
N LYS A 107 -1.06 -7.30 12.35
CA LYS A 107 -0.19 -6.55 13.27
C LYS A 107 0.54 -7.50 14.23
N ASP A 108 -0.16 -8.48 14.79
CA ASP A 108 0.45 -9.45 15.71
C ASP A 108 1.55 -10.26 15.00
N ILE A 109 1.31 -10.67 13.75
CA ILE A 109 2.31 -11.34 12.91
C ILE A 109 3.51 -10.42 12.65
N CYS A 110 3.27 -9.14 12.35
CA CYS A 110 4.33 -8.18 12.11
C CYS A 110 5.19 -7.96 13.35
N GLU A 111 4.57 -7.80 14.53
CA GLU A 111 5.28 -7.61 15.79
C GLU A 111 6.12 -8.84 16.16
N LEU A 112 5.57 -10.05 15.97
CA LEU A 112 6.26 -11.31 16.28
C LEU A 112 7.47 -11.55 15.38
N ASN A 113 7.43 -11.12 14.12
CA ASN A 113 8.45 -11.40 13.11
C ASN A 113 9.27 -10.16 12.72
N GLU A 114 9.16 -9.07 13.48
CA GLU A 114 9.88 -7.80 13.25
C GLU A 114 9.63 -7.20 11.85
N ILE A 115 8.43 -7.46 11.27
CA ILE A 115 8.03 -6.92 9.97
C ILE A 115 7.62 -5.44 10.13
N PRO A 116 8.18 -4.51 9.35
CA PRO A 116 7.77 -3.11 9.39
C PRO A 116 6.31 -2.93 9.00
N LEU A 117 5.49 -2.43 9.93
CA LEU A 117 4.08 -2.14 9.73
C LEU A 117 3.83 -0.63 9.65
N CYS A 118 3.24 -0.16 8.54
CA CYS A 118 2.59 1.14 8.48
C CYS A 118 1.19 1.02 9.07
N GLN A 119 1.03 1.43 10.32
CA GLN A 119 -0.28 1.39 10.96
C GLN A 119 -1.09 2.62 10.55
N ILE A 120 -2.19 2.38 9.82
CA ILE A 120 -3.13 3.40 9.35
C ILE A 120 -4.34 3.50 10.30
N PRO A 121 -5.08 4.64 10.31
CA PRO A 121 -6.24 4.80 11.17
C PRO A 121 -7.37 3.82 10.88
N GLU A 122 -8.03 3.38 11.93
CA GLU A 122 -9.27 2.57 11.87
C GLU A 122 -10.53 3.44 11.76
N GLY A 123 -11.70 2.82 11.69
CA GLY A 123 -13.01 3.50 11.75
C GLY A 123 -13.62 3.83 10.38
N LEU A 124 -12.95 3.51 9.27
CA LEU A 124 -13.49 3.67 7.93
C LEU A 124 -14.00 2.35 7.34
N GLN A 125 -14.89 2.46 6.36
CA GLN A 125 -15.14 1.33 5.47
C GLN A 125 -13.87 1.06 4.63
N PRO A 126 -13.46 -0.20 4.40
CA PRO A 126 -12.21 -0.52 3.68
C PRO A 126 -12.08 0.18 2.32
N ARG A 127 -13.18 0.30 1.57
CA ARG A 127 -13.20 1.01 0.28
C ARG A 127 -12.98 2.53 0.42
N ALA A 128 -13.35 3.12 1.55
CA ALA A 128 -13.14 4.54 1.82
C ALA A 128 -11.70 4.83 2.28
N ALA A 129 -10.96 3.81 2.73
CA ALA A 129 -9.57 3.92 3.16
C ALA A 129 -8.55 3.83 2.02
N LEU A 130 -9.01 3.77 0.76
CA LEU A 130 -8.15 3.65 -0.43
C LEU A 130 -7.03 4.70 -0.46
N GLY A 131 -7.34 5.94 -0.06
CA GLY A 131 -6.36 7.03 0.00
C GLY A 131 -5.18 6.76 0.94
N TYR A 132 -5.42 6.06 2.07
CA TYR A 132 -4.34 5.63 2.97
C TYR A 132 -3.52 4.51 2.34
N SER A 133 -4.18 3.41 1.93
CA SER A 133 -3.48 2.23 1.40
C SER A 133 -2.63 2.57 0.18
N PHE A 134 -3.17 3.37 -0.73
CA PHE A 134 -2.48 3.79 -1.94
C PHE A 134 -1.29 4.71 -1.63
N ALA A 135 -1.52 5.79 -0.84
CA ALA A 135 -0.45 6.74 -0.53
C ALA A 135 0.68 6.09 0.30
N CYS A 136 0.34 5.25 1.30
CA CYS A 136 1.35 4.53 2.07
C CYS A 136 2.17 3.56 1.20
N LEU A 137 1.52 2.85 0.27
CA LEU A 137 2.20 1.95 -0.66
C LEU A 137 3.21 2.70 -1.55
N MET A 138 2.80 3.84 -2.12
CA MET A 138 3.65 4.64 -3.00
C MET A 138 4.82 5.28 -2.24
N LEU A 139 4.54 5.85 -1.06
CA LEU A 139 5.57 6.44 -0.19
C LEU A 139 6.55 5.38 0.36
N PHE A 140 6.08 4.16 0.59
CA PHE A 140 6.96 3.05 0.90
C PHE A 140 7.92 2.75 -0.25
N CYS A 141 7.41 2.64 -1.48
CA CYS A 141 8.24 2.42 -2.67
C CYS A 141 9.28 3.55 -2.86
N GLU A 142 8.93 4.80 -2.57
CA GLU A 142 9.88 5.92 -2.58
C GLU A 142 10.92 5.77 -1.48
N LYS A 143 10.50 5.46 -0.24
CA LYS A 143 11.37 5.36 0.92
C LYS A 143 12.45 4.28 0.78
N ILE A 144 12.16 3.20 0.06
CA ILE A 144 13.10 2.12 -0.24
C ILE A 144 13.87 2.34 -1.56
N GLY A 145 13.65 3.46 -2.24
CA GLY A 145 14.41 3.86 -3.43
C GLY A 145 13.94 3.26 -4.75
N LEU A 146 12.78 2.59 -4.80
CA LEU A 146 12.21 2.04 -6.05
C LEU A 146 11.69 3.12 -6.99
N ILE A 147 11.22 4.22 -6.46
CA ILE A 147 10.71 5.40 -7.20
C ILE A 147 11.26 6.68 -6.56
N LYS A 148 11.13 7.81 -7.24
CA LYS A 148 11.62 9.11 -6.75
C LYS A 148 10.55 10.17 -6.81
N ASP A 149 10.66 11.17 -5.94
CA ASP A 149 9.88 12.41 -5.92
C ASP A 149 8.35 12.22 -5.83
N TYR A 150 7.88 11.08 -5.29
CA TYR A 150 6.47 10.74 -5.28
C TYR A 150 5.68 11.48 -4.20
N GLU A 151 6.32 11.86 -3.09
CA GLU A 151 5.69 12.70 -2.07
C GLU A 151 5.24 14.04 -2.65
N GLU A 152 6.06 14.65 -3.52
CA GLU A 152 5.69 15.90 -4.19
C GLU A 152 4.53 15.72 -5.17
N GLU A 153 4.51 14.63 -5.94
CA GLU A 153 3.38 14.30 -6.82
C GLU A 153 2.08 14.06 -6.03
N ILE A 154 2.16 13.40 -4.87
CA ILE A 154 1.01 13.23 -3.97
C ILE A 154 0.51 14.60 -3.49
N ARG A 155 1.38 15.50 -3.10
CA ARG A 155 1.00 16.86 -2.66
C ARG A 155 0.29 17.65 -3.75
N GLN A 156 0.77 17.57 -4.98
CA GLN A 156 0.13 18.19 -6.16
C GLN A 156 -1.23 17.56 -6.44
N THR A 157 -1.34 16.23 -6.36
CA THR A 157 -2.60 15.49 -6.49
C THR A 157 -3.62 15.91 -5.45
N ILE A 158 -3.20 16.09 -4.19
CA ILE A 158 -4.07 16.57 -3.11
C ILE A 158 -4.65 17.94 -3.45
N ALA A 159 -3.83 18.87 -3.94
CA ALA A 159 -4.26 20.21 -4.32
C ALA A 159 -5.27 20.17 -5.48
N GLY A 160 -5.07 19.28 -6.46
CA GLY A 160 -6.02 19.02 -7.55
C GLY A 160 -7.35 18.46 -7.05
N LEU A 161 -7.31 17.43 -6.21
CA LEU A 161 -8.51 16.80 -5.63
C LEU A 161 -9.32 17.77 -4.77
N GLN A 162 -8.68 18.70 -4.06
CA GLN A 162 -9.36 19.73 -3.29
C GLN A 162 -10.19 20.65 -4.20
N LYS A 163 -9.65 21.06 -5.35
CA LYS A 163 -10.40 21.85 -6.35
C LYS A 163 -11.57 21.09 -6.93
N TYR A 164 -11.38 19.83 -7.30
CA TYR A 164 -12.47 18.98 -7.80
C TYR A 164 -13.55 18.76 -6.75
N ARG A 165 -13.20 18.62 -5.48
CA ARG A 165 -14.18 18.51 -4.40
C ARG A 165 -15.12 19.72 -4.35
N GLU A 166 -14.62 20.95 -4.53
CA GLU A 166 -15.44 22.16 -4.55
C GLU A 166 -16.44 22.16 -5.72
N VAL A 167 -16.08 21.51 -6.84
CA VAL A 167 -16.96 21.41 -8.02
C VAL A 167 -18.03 20.32 -7.85
N TYR A 168 -17.68 19.19 -7.21
CA TYR A 168 -18.52 17.99 -7.13
C TYR A 168 -19.21 17.77 -5.78
N ILE A 169 -19.37 18.82 -4.95
CA ILE A 169 -20.17 18.73 -3.73
C ILE A 169 -21.67 18.62 -4.04
N GLU A 170 -22.42 17.99 -3.14
CA GLU A 170 -23.87 17.75 -3.31
C GLU A 170 -24.70 19.03 -3.54
N ASP A 171 -24.24 20.15 -3.00
CA ASP A 171 -24.92 21.45 -3.11
C ASP A 171 -24.77 22.11 -4.50
N ASN A 172 -23.90 21.60 -5.37
CA ASN A 172 -23.75 22.14 -6.70
C ASN A 172 -24.83 21.60 -7.66
N PRO A 173 -25.54 22.49 -8.39
CA PRO A 173 -26.52 22.03 -9.39
C PRO A 173 -25.87 21.12 -10.43
N VAL A 174 -26.60 20.09 -10.86
CA VAL A 174 -26.16 19.14 -11.92
C VAL A 174 -25.66 19.87 -13.18
N GLN A 175 -26.23 21.03 -13.49
CA GLN A 175 -25.88 21.87 -14.65
C GLN A 175 -24.49 22.52 -14.55
N SER A 176 -23.92 22.64 -13.35
CA SER A 176 -22.55 23.16 -13.11
C SER A 176 -21.54 22.04 -12.85
N ASN A 177 -21.98 20.81 -12.91
CA ASN A 177 -21.19 19.60 -12.61
C ASN A 177 -20.71 18.88 -13.89
N THR A 178 -20.37 19.64 -14.92
CA THR A 178 -19.88 19.13 -16.23
C THR A 178 -18.41 19.35 -16.42
#